data_0d9670f3d129e152e843575a9ca097df
#
_entry.id   0d9670f3d129e152e843575a9ca097df
#
_cell.length_a   1.000
_cell.length_b   1.000
_cell.length_c   1.000
_cell.angle_alpha   90.00
_cell.angle_beta   90.00
_cell.angle_gamma   90.00
#
_symmetry.space_group_name_H-M   'P 1'
#
loop_
_entity.id
_entity.type
_entity.pdbx_description
1 polymer ?
#
loop_
_entity_poly.entity_id
_entity_poly.type
_entity_poly.pdbx_seq_one_letter_code
_entity_poly.pdbx_strand_id
1 'polypeptide(L)'
;ILLLIRNPKDVATSFYHFSNGLSPLPSYETWDDFFTAFMTEKMPWGSYFNYLSEWNKYADGENVMTITYEELKENRALGVKNIAAFFGISLTEEELQGVVERSSFQSMKENSLKTHGALGSVLFRKGGVSDWKSLFNEEQNEEMDKAFEEHIAGTKLGTKLKYEVYCKA
;
A
#
# COMPACT_ATOMS: atom_id res chain seq x y z
N ILE A 1 -8.67 -14.95 -3.19
CA ILE A 1 -7.87 -13.75 -3.58
C ILE A 1 -7.51 -13.00 -2.32
N LEU A 2 -6.23 -12.65 -2.13
CA LEU A 2 -5.79 -11.72 -1.10
C LEU A 2 -5.62 -10.34 -1.74
N LEU A 3 -6.44 -9.38 -1.33
CA LEU A 3 -6.38 -8.00 -1.76
C LEU A 3 -5.65 -7.18 -0.70
N LEU A 4 -4.45 -6.69 -1.04
CA LEU A 4 -3.68 -5.78 -0.19
C LEU A 4 -3.89 -4.34 -0.68
N ILE A 5 -4.41 -3.50 0.20
CA ILE A 5 -4.61 -2.07 -0.06
C ILE A 5 -3.82 -1.21 0.94
N ARG A 6 -3.64 0.05 0.64
CA ARG A 6 -2.91 1.01 1.47
C ARG A 6 -3.53 2.39 1.35
N ASN A 7 -3.32 3.26 2.33
CA ASN A 7 -3.77 4.65 2.24
C ASN A 7 -3.21 5.34 0.97
N PRO A 8 -4.04 6.09 0.23
CA PRO A 8 -3.67 6.61 -1.09
C PRO A 8 -2.52 7.62 -1.08
N LYS A 9 -2.35 8.40 0.00
CA LYS A 9 -1.24 9.36 0.12
C LYS A 9 0.11 8.66 0.20
N ASP A 10 0.21 7.59 0.99
CA ASP A 10 1.41 6.76 1.04
C ASP A 10 1.62 5.92 -0.22
N VAL A 11 0.54 5.52 -0.92
CA VAL A 11 0.66 4.86 -2.24
C VAL A 11 1.32 5.81 -3.23
N ALA A 12 0.83 7.05 -3.36
CA ALA A 12 1.41 8.05 -4.24
C ALA A 12 2.89 8.31 -3.89
N THR A 13 3.19 8.55 -2.61
CA THR A 13 4.56 8.77 -2.13
C THR A 13 5.49 7.60 -2.45
N SER A 14 5.02 6.38 -2.19
CA SER A 14 5.79 5.17 -2.47
C SER A 14 6.02 4.97 -3.95
N PHE A 15 5.00 5.24 -4.77
CA PHE A 15 5.09 5.07 -6.22
C PHE A 15 6.00 6.12 -6.88
N TYR A 16 6.03 7.36 -6.39
CA TYR A 16 7.01 8.37 -6.83
C TYR A 16 8.45 7.85 -6.71
N HIS A 17 8.81 7.38 -5.54
CA HIS A 17 10.15 6.83 -5.32
C HIS A 17 10.43 5.55 -6.11
N PHE A 18 9.43 4.70 -6.24
CA PHE A 18 9.53 3.47 -7.01
C PHE A 18 9.72 3.75 -8.50
N SER A 19 8.94 4.65 -9.07
CA SER A 19 9.01 5.04 -10.48
C SER A 19 10.39 5.63 -10.80
N ASN A 20 10.87 6.57 -9.98
CA ASN A 20 12.18 7.20 -10.17
C ASN A 20 13.37 6.25 -9.90
N GLY A 21 13.15 5.20 -9.12
CA GLY A 21 14.17 4.18 -8.84
C GLY A 21 14.25 3.04 -9.85
N LEU A 22 13.36 2.98 -10.85
CA LEU A 22 13.21 1.85 -11.73
C LEU A 22 13.26 2.25 -13.21
N SER A 23 14.38 2.02 -13.87
CA SER A 23 14.65 2.43 -15.26
C SER A 23 13.56 2.15 -16.30
N PRO A 24 12.79 1.03 -16.26
CA PRO A 24 11.68 0.81 -17.19
C PRO A 24 10.44 1.66 -16.98
N LEU A 25 10.34 2.37 -15.84
CA LEU A 25 9.20 3.24 -15.53
C LEU A 25 9.52 4.70 -15.91
N PRO A 26 8.47 5.52 -16.15
CA PRO A 26 8.65 6.96 -16.28
C PRO A 26 9.31 7.53 -15.04
N SER A 27 10.28 8.41 -15.21
CA SER A 27 10.86 9.19 -14.13
C SER A 27 10.30 10.61 -14.17
N TYR A 28 10.16 11.21 -13.00
CA TYR A 28 9.60 12.56 -12.81
C TYR A 28 10.64 13.43 -12.11
N GLU A 29 10.91 14.61 -12.66
CA GLU A 29 11.91 15.54 -12.11
C GLU A 29 11.48 16.06 -10.74
N THR A 30 10.17 16.35 -10.59
CA THR A 30 9.62 16.86 -9.34
C THR A 30 8.50 15.97 -8.81
N TRP A 31 8.22 16.12 -7.50
CA TRP A 31 7.05 15.55 -6.88
C TRP A 31 5.74 16.08 -7.50
N ASP A 32 5.69 17.37 -7.85
CA ASP A 32 4.50 18.01 -8.41
C ASP A 32 4.14 17.43 -9.78
N ASP A 33 5.13 17.17 -10.64
CA ASP A 33 4.92 16.51 -11.94
C ASP A 33 4.37 15.10 -11.74
N PHE A 34 4.94 14.35 -10.79
CA PHE A 34 4.45 13.02 -10.46
C PHE A 34 3.03 13.06 -9.91
N PHE A 35 2.75 13.94 -8.96
CA PHE A 35 1.43 14.08 -8.34
C PHE A 35 0.36 14.42 -9.38
N THR A 36 0.64 15.35 -10.29
CA THR A 36 -0.25 15.67 -11.41
C THR A 36 -0.51 14.46 -12.30
N ALA A 37 0.52 13.68 -12.64
CA ALA A 37 0.36 12.46 -13.43
C ALA A 37 -0.46 11.39 -12.67
N PHE A 38 -0.25 11.25 -11.35
CA PHE A 38 -0.98 10.33 -10.49
C PHE A 38 -2.47 10.67 -10.44
N MET A 39 -2.82 11.93 -10.23
CA MET A 39 -4.21 12.38 -10.12
C MET A 39 -4.94 12.38 -11.47
N THR A 40 -4.22 12.59 -12.59
CA THR A 40 -4.78 12.59 -13.95
C THR A 40 -4.68 11.23 -14.66
N GLU A 41 -4.34 10.17 -13.95
CA GLU A 41 -4.24 8.79 -14.47
C GLU A 41 -3.21 8.60 -15.61
N LYS A 42 -2.30 9.56 -15.80
CA LYS A 42 -1.28 9.53 -16.86
C LYS A 42 -0.02 8.78 -16.42
N MET A 43 -0.23 7.59 -15.87
CA MET A 43 0.87 6.78 -15.37
C MET A 43 0.62 5.28 -15.55
N PRO A 44 1.67 4.45 -15.46
CA PRO A 44 1.51 3.00 -15.52
C PRO A 44 0.48 2.50 -14.49
N TRP A 45 -0.32 1.53 -14.91
CA TRP A 45 -1.38 0.87 -14.13
C TRP A 45 -2.63 1.72 -13.83
N GLY A 46 -2.71 2.97 -14.32
CA GLY A 46 -3.91 3.81 -14.23
C GLY A 46 -4.20 4.33 -12.81
N SER A 47 -5.46 4.67 -12.58
CA SER A 47 -5.93 5.28 -11.33
C SER A 47 -5.99 4.28 -10.17
N TYR A 48 -5.41 4.66 -9.04
CA TYR A 48 -5.55 3.92 -7.79
C TYR A 48 -6.98 3.96 -7.25
N PHE A 49 -7.70 5.07 -7.44
CA PHE A 49 -9.09 5.17 -7.01
C PHE A 49 -10.01 4.30 -7.85
N ASN A 50 -9.81 4.25 -9.18
CA ASN A 50 -10.53 3.34 -10.05
C ASN A 50 -10.25 1.88 -9.68
N TYR A 51 -9.00 1.54 -9.39
CA TYR A 51 -8.61 0.22 -8.90
C TYR A 51 -9.38 -0.15 -7.62
N LEU A 52 -9.44 0.74 -6.63
CA LEU A 52 -10.17 0.51 -5.40
C LEU A 52 -11.69 0.39 -5.64
N SER A 53 -12.26 1.24 -6.48
CA SER A 53 -13.69 1.21 -6.83
C SER A 53 -14.08 -0.10 -7.51
N GLU A 54 -13.26 -0.60 -8.44
CA GLU A 54 -13.49 -1.88 -9.10
C GLU A 54 -13.39 -3.06 -8.12
N TRP A 55 -12.38 -3.08 -7.26
CA TRP A 55 -12.23 -4.13 -6.26
C TRP A 55 -13.31 -4.07 -5.17
N ASN A 56 -13.85 -2.88 -4.88
CA ASN A 56 -14.92 -2.76 -3.90
C ASN A 56 -16.17 -3.56 -4.26
N LYS A 57 -16.42 -3.80 -5.55
CA LYS A 57 -17.52 -4.65 -6.04
C LYS A 57 -17.41 -6.10 -5.55
N TYR A 58 -16.22 -6.54 -5.21
CA TYR A 58 -15.91 -7.91 -4.78
C TYR A 58 -15.52 -8.01 -3.30
N ALA A 59 -15.54 -6.88 -2.57
CA ALA A 59 -15.05 -6.81 -1.19
C ALA A 59 -15.85 -7.68 -0.19
N ASP A 60 -17.07 -8.08 -0.54
CA ASP A 60 -17.92 -8.98 0.24
C ASP A 60 -17.86 -10.45 -0.22
N GLY A 61 -17.08 -10.74 -1.25
CA GLY A 61 -16.97 -12.10 -1.79
C GLY A 61 -16.27 -13.04 -0.81
N GLU A 62 -16.83 -14.23 -0.58
CA GLU A 62 -16.24 -15.25 0.30
C GLU A 62 -14.80 -15.65 -0.12
N ASN A 63 -14.48 -15.50 -1.40
CA ASN A 63 -13.17 -15.79 -1.96
C ASN A 63 -12.22 -14.60 -1.99
N VAL A 64 -12.59 -13.47 -1.38
CA VAL A 64 -11.77 -12.24 -1.31
C VAL A 64 -11.54 -11.86 0.14
N MET A 65 -10.28 -11.84 0.54
CA MET A 65 -9.86 -11.25 1.81
C MET A 65 -9.16 -9.93 1.53
N THR A 66 -9.66 -8.86 2.13
CA THR A 66 -8.98 -7.56 2.09
C THR A 66 -8.21 -7.31 3.37
N ILE A 67 -6.95 -6.92 3.24
CA ILE A 67 -6.10 -6.48 4.35
C ILE A 67 -5.39 -5.19 3.95
N THR A 68 -5.15 -4.29 4.91
CA THR A 68 -4.39 -3.07 4.64
C THR A 68 -2.92 -3.24 5.02
N TYR A 69 -2.07 -2.46 4.36
CA TYR A 69 -0.67 -2.35 4.72
C TYR A 69 -0.50 -1.89 6.17
N GLU A 70 -1.35 -0.96 6.58
CA GLU A 70 -1.36 -0.38 7.92
C GLU A 70 -1.71 -1.43 8.99
N GLU A 71 -2.72 -2.29 8.74
CA GLU A 71 -3.05 -3.42 9.64
C GLU A 71 -1.86 -4.36 9.84
N LEU A 72 -1.15 -4.67 8.77
CA LEU A 72 0.06 -5.51 8.85
C LEU A 72 1.21 -4.81 9.60
N LYS A 73 1.26 -3.49 9.56
CA LYS A 73 2.26 -2.71 10.32
C LYS A 73 1.89 -2.60 11.80
N GLU A 74 0.60 -2.45 12.11
CA GLU A 74 0.10 -2.38 13.49
C GLU A 74 0.25 -3.71 14.22
N ASN A 75 -0.19 -4.81 13.59
CA ASN A 75 -0.13 -6.14 14.18
C ASN A 75 0.14 -7.23 13.13
N ARG A 76 1.42 -7.43 12.83
CA ARG A 76 1.85 -8.41 11.83
C ARG A 76 1.43 -9.84 12.19
N ALA A 77 1.54 -10.23 13.45
CA ALA A 77 1.18 -11.58 13.89
C ALA A 77 -0.30 -11.88 13.62
N LEU A 78 -1.19 -10.95 13.97
CA LEU A 78 -2.61 -11.06 13.68
C LEU A 78 -2.88 -11.10 12.16
N GLY A 79 -2.20 -10.24 11.38
CA GLY A 79 -2.33 -10.23 9.93
C GLY A 79 -1.92 -11.55 9.29
N VAL A 80 -0.78 -12.10 9.67
CA VAL A 80 -0.31 -13.43 9.19
C VAL A 80 -1.29 -14.53 9.58
N LYS A 81 -1.78 -14.54 10.82
CA LYS A 81 -2.76 -15.53 11.30
C LYS A 81 -4.06 -15.46 10.48
N ASN A 82 -4.58 -14.27 10.23
CA ASN A 82 -5.80 -14.09 9.45
C ASN A 82 -5.63 -14.53 8.00
N ILE A 83 -4.47 -14.19 7.37
CA ILE A 83 -4.15 -14.62 6.01
C ILE A 83 -4.06 -16.15 5.94
N ALA A 84 -3.35 -16.78 6.87
CA ALA A 84 -3.25 -18.24 6.93
C ALA A 84 -4.62 -18.91 7.06
N ALA A 85 -5.46 -18.41 7.98
CA ALA A 85 -6.81 -18.92 8.17
C ALA A 85 -7.68 -18.78 6.90
N PHE A 86 -7.58 -17.67 6.20
CA PHE A 86 -8.30 -17.46 4.94
C PHE A 86 -7.92 -18.47 3.85
N PHE A 87 -6.66 -18.87 3.79
CA PHE A 87 -6.20 -19.91 2.86
C PHE A 87 -6.34 -21.34 3.41
N GLY A 88 -6.96 -21.54 4.58
CA GLY A 88 -7.13 -22.86 5.20
C GLY A 88 -5.82 -23.46 5.74
N ILE A 89 -4.84 -22.61 6.01
CA ILE A 89 -3.53 -23.03 6.54
C ILE A 89 -3.56 -22.90 8.08
N SER A 90 -3.34 -24.01 8.75
CA SER A 90 -3.15 -24.01 10.21
C SER A 90 -1.66 -23.84 10.54
N LEU A 91 -1.34 -22.85 11.35
CA LEU A 91 0.02 -22.60 11.83
C LEU A 91 0.11 -22.91 13.32
N THR A 92 1.17 -23.58 13.71
CA THR A 92 1.58 -23.63 15.11
C THR A 92 2.11 -22.25 15.55
N GLU A 93 2.22 -22.03 16.85
CA GLU A 93 2.74 -20.76 17.36
C GLU A 93 4.19 -20.50 16.91
N GLU A 94 5.02 -21.55 16.86
CA GLU A 94 6.40 -21.48 16.38
C GLU A 94 6.46 -21.13 14.87
N GLU A 95 5.63 -21.73 14.06
CA GLU A 95 5.54 -21.41 12.62
C GLU A 95 5.07 -19.98 12.40
N LEU A 96 4.04 -19.55 13.14
CA LEU A 96 3.55 -18.18 13.10
C LEU A 96 4.66 -17.18 13.43
N GLN A 97 5.37 -17.40 14.54
CA GLN A 97 6.47 -16.55 14.96
C GLN A 97 7.59 -16.52 13.91
N GLY A 98 7.94 -17.67 13.33
CA GLY A 98 8.94 -17.74 12.27
C GLY A 98 8.52 -16.97 11.00
N VAL A 99 7.24 -16.98 10.61
CA VAL A 99 6.75 -16.16 9.49
C VAL A 99 6.81 -14.68 9.83
N VAL A 100 6.36 -14.30 11.03
CA VAL A 100 6.37 -12.90 11.50
C VAL A 100 7.78 -12.29 11.49
N GLU A 101 8.78 -13.04 11.95
CA GLU A 101 10.17 -12.61 11.96
C GLU A 101 10.73 -12.43 10.55
N ARG A 102 10.58 -13.45 9.71
CA ARG A 102 11.06 -13.41 8.31
C ARG A 102 10.36 -12.36 7.45
N SER A 103 9.09 -12.05 7.73
CA SER A 103 8.33 -11.00 7.04
C SER A 103 8.51 -9.59 7.65
N SER A 104 9.39 -9.42 8.63
CA SER A 104 9.72 -8.08 9.13
C SER A 104 10.41 -7.26 8.04
N PHE A 105 10.18 -5.94 8.03
CA PHE A 105 10.81 -5.05 7.05
C PHE A 105 12.33 -5.16 7.10
N GLN A 106 12.92 -5.23 8.29
CA GLN A 106 14.35 -5.37 8.48
C GLN A 106 14.88 -6.67 7.88
N SER A 107 14.26 -7.80 8.22
CA SER A 107 14.65 -9.11 7.67
C SER A 107 14.51 -9.17 6.15
N MET A 108 13.40 -8.66 5.59
CA MET A 108 13.22 -8.61 4.14
C MET A 108 14.25 -7.70 3.47
N LYS A 109 14.56 -6.54 4.06
CA LYS A 109 15.56 -5.60 3.55
C LYS A 109 16.96 -6.21 3.54
N GLU A 110 17.38 -6.86 4.61
CA GLU A 110 18.67 -7.54 4.71
C GLU A 110 18.83 -8.68 3.69
N ASN A 111 17.74 -9.37 3.40
CA ASN A 111 17.73 -10.45 2.41
C ASN A 111 17.38 -9.99 0.99
N SER A 112 17.10 -8.70 0.77
CA SER A 112 16.55 -8.16 -0.47
C SER A 112 17.45 -8.41 -1.69
N LEU A 113 18.75 -8.33 -1.52
CA LEU A 113 19.70 -8.60 -2.61
C LEU A 113 19.60 -10.05 -3.10
N LYS A 114 19.41 -11.01 -2.20
CA LYS A 114 19.27 -12.44 -2.53
C LYS A 114 17.93 -12.76 -3.18
N THR A 115 16.87 -12.09 -2.75
CA THR A 115 15.48 -12.38 -3.16
C THR A 115 15.01 -11.55 -4.34
N HIS A 116 15.49 -10.32 -4.47
CA HIS A 116 15.04 -9.34 -5.47
C HIS A 116 16.18 -8.72 -6.30
N GLY A 117 17.45 -9.10 -6.05
CA GLY A 117 18.59 -8.52 -6.76
C GLY A 117 18.66 -7.00 -6.58
N ALA A 118 19.02 -6.29 -7.64
CA ALA A 118 19.13 -4.83 -7.65
C ALA A 118 17.78 -4.11 -7.32
N LEU A 119 16.65 -4.77 -7.58
CA LEU A 119 15.33 -4.22 -7.27
C LEU A 119 15.08 -4.08 -5.76
N GLY A 120 15.79 -4.85 -4.93
CA GLY A 120 15.63 -4.82 -3.48
C GLY A 120 15.84 -3.44 -2.86
N SER A 121 16.80 -2.66 -3.36
CA SER A 121 17.08 -1.31 -2.86
C SER A 121 15.94 -0.32 -3.13
N VAL A 122 15.20 -0.53 -4.21
CA VAL A 122 14.04 0.30 -4.57
C VAL A 122 12.81 -0.09 -3.76
N LEU A 123 12.55 -1.41 -3.61
CA LEU A 123 11.39 -1.94 -2.91
C LEU A 123 11.44 -1.68 -1.38
N PHE A 124 12.60 -1.86 -0.76
CA PHE A 124 12.75 -1.75 0.70
C PHE A 124 13.31 -0.40 1.13
N ARG A 125 12.64 0.70 0.77
CA ARG A 125 13.07 2.08 1.05
C ARG A 125 12.89 2.47 2.53
N LYS A 126 11.68 2.61 3.03
CA LYS A 126 11.34 3.07 4.40
C LYS A 126 10.54 2.05 5.22
N GLY A 127 9.56 1.40 4.59
CA GLY A 127 8.70 0.44 5.27
C GLY A 127 7.81 1.03 6.38
N GLY A 128 7.52 2.33 6.32
CA GLY A 128 6.73 3.08 7.30
C GLY A 128 5.33 3.41 6.84
N VAL A 129 4.56 4.05 7.72
CA VAL A 129 3.24 4.65 7.48
C VAL A 129 3.39 6.17 7.65
N SER A 130 2.54 6.94 6.96
CA SER A 130 2.52 8.41 6.99
C SER A 130 3.77 9.10 6.42
N ASP A 131 4.48 8.44 5.50
CA ASP A 131 5.62 9.03 4.80
C ASP A 131 5.21 10.18 3.84
N TRP A 132 3.95 10.20 3.42
CA TRP A 132 3.36 11.24 2.58
C TRP A 132 3.54 12.65 3.14
N LYS A 133 3.59 12.82 4.47
CA LYS A 133 3.82 14.10 5.14
C LYS A 133 5.12 14.81 4.74
N SER A 134 6.06 14.06 4.17
CA SER A 134 7.34 14.61 3.71
C SER A 134 7.27 15.24 2.31
N LEU A 135 6.21 15.00 1.55
CA LEU A 135 6.08 15.43 0.15
C LEU A 135 4.86 16.31 -0.12
N PHE A 136 3.71 15.97 0.48
CA PHE A 136 2.45 16.65 0.22
C PHE A 136 2.45 18.09 0.78
N ASN A 137 2.07 19.05 -0.06
CA ASN A 137 1.67 20.38 0.37
C ASN A 137 0.16 20.42 0.71
N GLU A 138 -0.35 21.57 1.16
CA GLU A 138 -1.74 21.73 1.58
C GLU A 138 -2.73 21.53 0.43
N GLU A 139 -2.46 22.10 -0.73
CA GLU A 139 -3.30 21.98 -1.94
C GLU A 139 -3.39 20.53 -2.41
N GLN A 140 -2.28 19.81 -2.45
CA GLN A 140 -2.23 18.39 -2.81
C GLN A 140 -2.96 17.51 -1.79
N ASN A 141 -2.91 17.87 -0.50
CA ASN A 141 -3.69 17.21 0.54
C ASN A 141 -5.18 17.35 0.29
N GLU A 142 -5.65 18.57 0.01
CA GLU A 142 -7.06 18.84 -0.28
C GLU A 142 -7.54 18.11 -1.54
N GLU A 143 -6.73 18.12 -2.61
CA GLU A 143 -7.05 17.42 -3.85
C GLU A 143 -7.18 15.91 -3.64
N MET A 144 -6.25 15.29 -2.90
CA MET A 144 -6.31 13.88 -2.57
C MET A 144 -7.48 13.54 -1.66
N ASP A 145 -7.78 14.39 -0.67
CA ASP A 145 -8.92 14.23 0.23
C ASP A 145 -10.24 14.26 -0.56
N LYS A 146 -10.37 15.22 -1.48
CA LYS A 146 -11.53 15.33 -2.36
C LYS A 146 -11.69 14.09 -3.26
N ALA A 147 -10.61 13.63 -3.87
CA ALA A 147 -10.65 12.43 -4.71
C ALA A 147 -11.05 11.19 -3.89
N PHE A 148 -10.56 11.05 -2.65
CA PHE A 148 -10.96 9.96 -1.76
C PHE A 148 -12.46 10.03 -1.47
N GLU A 149 -13.00 11.21 -1.08
CA GLU A 149 -14.42 11.40 -0.81
C GLU A 149 -15.31 11.08 -2.02
N GLU A 150 -14.92 11.53 -3.20
CA GLU A 150 -15.70 11.34 -4.43
C GLU A 150 -15.73 9.88 -4.90
N HIS A 151 -14.63 9.14 -4.73
CA HIS A 151 -14.51 7.81 -5.34
C HIS A 151 -14.72 6.64 -4.39
N ILE A 152 -14.33 6.76 -3.11
CA ILE A 152 -14.19 5.57 -2.26
C ILE A 152 -14.67 5.71 -0.82
N ALA A 153 -14.83 6.93 -0.24
CA ALA A 153 -15.12 7.13 1.18
C ALA A 153 -16.34 6.35 1.70
N GLY A 154 -17.46 6.38 0.98
CA GLY A 154 -18.70 5.69 1.35
C GLY A 154 -18.70 4.18 1.09
N THR A 155 -17.57 3.60 0.72
CA THR A 155 -17.47 2.19 0.36
C THR A 155 -16.85 1.35 1.47
N LYS A 156 -16.95 0.02 1.33
CA LYS A 156 -16.33 -0.92 2.28
C LYS A 156 -14.80 -0.79 2.30
N LEU A 157 -14.15 -0.68 1.15
CA LEU A 157 -12.71 -0.47 1.07
C LEU A 157 -12.30 0.89 1.61
N GLY A 158 -13.07 1.95 1.35
CA GLY A 158 -12.85 3.28 1.90
C GLY A 158 -12.87 3.28 3.44
N THR A 159 -13.88 2.65 4.03
CA THR A 159 -13.97 2.48 5.49
C THR A 159 -12.77 1.71 6.05
N LYS A 160 -12.35 0.65 5.35
CA LYS A 160 -11.23 -0.20 5.78
C LYS A 160 -9.89 0.52 5.75
N LEU A 161 -9.71 1.51 4.87
CA LEU A 161 -8.50 2.32 4.77
C LEU A 161 -8.26 3.25 5.98
N LYS A 162 -9.25 3.47 6.83
CA LYS A 162 -9.17 4.36 8.02
C LYS A 162 -8.55 5.72 7.67
N TYR A 163 -9.09 6.36 6.63
CA TYR A 163 -8.52 7.55 6.01
C TYR A 163 -8.21 8.68 7.01
N GLU A 164 -9.15 8.93 7.95
CA GLU A 164 -8.99 9.95 8.99
C GLU A 164 -7.76 9.70 9.89
N VAL A 165 -7.41 8.43 10.09
CA VAL A 165 -6.26 8.06 10.94
C VAL A 165 -4.94 8.22 10.22
N TYR A 166 -4.86 7.83 8.93
CA TYR A 166 -3.57 7.74 8.24
C TYR A 166 -3.31 8.87 7.25
N CYS A 167 -4.37 9.59 6.80
CA CYS A 167 -4.25 10.62 5.78
C CYS A 167 -4.54 12.04 6.28
N LYS A 168 -5.16 12.21 7.45
CA LYS A 168 -5.46 13.52 8.05
C LYS A 168 -4.72 13.77 9.38
N ALA A 169 -4.14 12.77 9.98
CA ALA A 169 -3.46 12.85 11.28
C ALA A 169 -2.06 13.50 11.20
#